data_a145db484c00c64adf5974b76a704f35
#
_entry.id   a145db484c00c64adf5974b76a704f35
#
_cell.length_a   1.000
_cell.length_b   1.000
_cell.length_c   1.000
_cell.angle_alpha   90.00
_cell.angle_beta   90.00
_cell.angle_gamma   90.00
#
_symmetry.space_group_name_H-M   'P 1'
#
loop_
_entity.id
_entity.type
_entity.pdbx_description
1 polymer ?
#
loop_
_entity_poly.entity_id
_entity_poly.type
_entity_poly.pdbx_seq_one_letter_code
_entity_poly.pdbx_strand_id
1 'polypeptide(L)'
;MVRKLEIDLYDQDGVILDQIGASAAGQLPKGFDPSSLYPARQHPKALQMTVFGMGDALGQLGIDWKKIQEKIAPDEVAVFSGAAIGQLDSFGFGGLMQSRLKGSRASSKNLALGLVEMSADFINAYILGSVGRTGHVVGACATFLYNLQMGKEAIESGSARFVVVGGSEAPITPEIVDGFYAMSALSDDKRMMEMQAQQNENLSDGPHQEKACRPFGQNVGMVLGESSQFIILMDDSLAIELGAEVYGCVSAVSSHSDGFKSSISGPGVGNYITMAKCVAEAEKTIGSKKLRTRTFVHAHGTGTPANRTTE
;
A
#
# COMPACT_ATOMS: atom_id res chain seq x y z
N MET A 1 7.94 12.34 0.59
CA MET A 1 9.18 13.09 0.94
C MET A 1 9.79 12.44 2.18
N VAL A 2 11.05 11.99 2.12
CA VAL A 2 11.73 11.44 3.30
C VAL A 2 12.08 12.57 4.24
N ARG A 3 11.70 12.46 5.50
CA ARG A 3 11.94 13.48 6.54
C ARG A 3 12.38 12.81 7.84
N LYS A 4 13.06 13.59 8.69
CA LYS A 4 13.38 13.16 10.05
C LYS A 4 12.10 12.82 10.81
N LEU A 5 12.12 11.67 11.46
CA LEU A 5 11.05 11.18 12.32
C LEU A 5 11.63 11.07 13.74
N GLU A 6 10.88 11.55 14.70
CA GLU A 6 11.17 11.36 16.13
C GLU A 6 10.02 10.56 16.72
N ILE A 7 10.29 9.33 17.11
CA ILE A 7 9.33 8.44 17.77
C ILE A 7 9.98 7.99 19.08
N ASP A 8 9.29 8.27 20.15
CA ASP A 8 9.65 7.84 21.48
C ASP A 8 8.63 6.81 21.98
N LEU A 9 9.11 5.78 22.64
CA LEU A 9 8.28 4.83 23.37
C LEU A 9 8.16 5.29 24.82
N TYR A 10 6.93 5.42 25.28
CA TYR A 10 6.63 5.90 26.62
C TYR A 10 5.98 4.79 27.45
N ASP A 11 6.32 4.74 28.74
CA ASP A 11 5.56 3.96 29.70
C ASP A 11 4.25 4.65 30.10
N GLN A 12 3.50 4.04 31.03
CA GLN A 12 2.23 4.59 31.53
C GLN A 12 2.39 5.94 32.26
N ASP A 13 3.59 6.26 32.71
CA ASP A 13 3.91 7.50 33.45
C ASP A 13 4.49 8.57 32.50
N GLY A 14 4.60 8.28 31.21
CA GLY A 14 5.12 9.17 30.18
C GLY A 14 6.64 9.27 30.19
N VAL A 15 7.33 8.31 30.78
CA VAL A 15 8.79 8.22 30.74
C VAL A 15 9.23 7.54 29.45
N ILE A 16 10.22 8.12 28.78
CA ILE A 16 10.77 7.53 27.55
C ILE A 16 11.47 6.21 27.89
N LEU A 17 10.97 5.10 27.30
CA LEU A 17 11.53 3.77 27.52
C LEU A 17 12.70 3.50 26.57
N ASP A 18 12.56 3.90 25.30
CA ASP A 18 13.57 3.66 24.28
C ASP A 18 13.44 4.68 23.14
N GLN A 19 14.53 4.89 22.43
CA GLN A 19 14.60 5.65 21.20
C GLN A 19 14.83 4.70 20.03
N ILE A 20 13.94 4.76 19.04
CA ILE A 20 14.10 3.96 17.84
C ILE A 20 15.23 4.54 17.00
N GLY A 21 16.23 3.69 16.69
CA GLY A 21 17.42 4.10 15.92
C GLY A 21 17.17 4.39 14.42
N ALA A 22 15.91 4.42 13.97
CA ALA A 22 15.52 4.76 12.61
C ALA A 22 14.85 6.14 12.59
N SER A 23 15.55 7.15 12.13
CA SER A 23 15.11 8.55 12.20
C SER A 23 14.40 9.08 10.96
N ALA A 24 14.12 8.25 9.96
CA ALA A 24 13.55 8.70 8.70
C ALA A 24 12.26 7.98 8.32
N ALA A 25 11.32 8.71 7.74
CA ALA A 25 10.09 8.19 7.17
C ALA A 25 9.67 8.97 5.91
N GLY A 26 9.05 8.27 4.96
CA GLY A 26 8.35 8.86 3.83
C GLY A 26 6.99 9.36 4.28
N GLN A 27 6.78 10.66 4.29
CA GLN A 27 5.56 11.27 4.80
C GLN A 27 4.94 12.18 3.73
N LEU A 28 3.63 12.39 3.83
CA LEU A 28 2.94 13.37 2.98
C LEU A 28 3.64 14.73 3.01
N PRO A 29 3.58 15.53 1.93
CA PRO A 29 4.20 16.85 1.88
C PRO A 29 3.76 17.73 3.05
N LYS A 30 4.67 18.53 3.57
CA LYS A 30 4.35 19.47 4.65
C LYS A 30 3.31 20.49 4.16
N GLY A 31 2.25 20.66 4.94
CA GLY A 31 1.14 21.55 4.59
C GLY A 31 0.05 20.91 3.72
N PHE A 32 0.25 19.69 3.26
CA PHE A 32 -0.81 18.92 2.61
C PHE A 32 -1.66 18.19 3.65
N ASP A 33 -2.97 18.43 3.61
CA ASP A 33 -3.94 17.82 4.52
C ASP A 33 -5.07 17.14 3.71
N PRO A 34 -5.08 15.81 3.60
CA PRO A 34 -6.13 15.10 2.87
C PRO A 34 -7.51 15.23 3.54
N SER A 35 -7.57 15.63 4.82
CA SER A 35 -8.83 15.80 5.54
C SER A 35 -9.62 17.01 5.08
N SER A 36 -9.00 17.95 4.37
CA SER A 36 -9.63 19.20 3.90
C SER A 36 -10.65 18.99 2.77
N LEU A 37 -10.68 17.83 2.15
CA LEU A 37 -11.48 17.56 0.93
C LEU A 37 -12.91 17.10 1.20
N TYR A 38 -13.20 16.62 2.42
CA TYR A 38 -14.50 16.11 2.79
C TYR A 38 -14.68 16.19 4.32
N PRO A 39 -15.88 15.95 4.89
CA PRO A 39 -16.09 15.96 6.34
C PRO A 39 -15.35 14.82 7.07
N ALA A 40 -14.03 14.94 7.16
CA ALA A 40 -13.11 13.88 7.60
C ALA A 40 -12.82 13.91 9.12
N ARG A 41 -13.58 14.66 9.91
CA ARG A 41 -13.34 14.80 11.34
C ARG A 41 -13.35 13.45 12.05
N GLN A 42 -12.24 13.14 12.73
CA GLN A 42 -12.05 11.86 13.45
C GLN A 42 -11.94 10.62 12.54
N HIS A 43 -11.58 10.77 11.30
CA HIS A 43 -11.24 9.64 10.45
C HIS A 43 -9.73 9.34 10.51
N PRO A 44 -9.33 8.07 10.52
CA PRO A 44 -7.94 7.67 10.39
C PRO A 44 -7.27 8.26 9.16
N LYS A 45 -5.99 8.58 9.26
CA LYS A 45 -5.23 9.25 8.20
C LYS A 45 -5.24 8.47 6.89
N ALA A 46 -5.08 7.14 6.94
CA ALA A 46 -5.09 6.34 5.71
C ALA A 46 -6.47 6.37 5.03
N LEU A 47 -7.58 6.47 5.77
CA LEU A 47 -8.91 6.62 5.16
C LEU A 47 -9.09 8.01 4.53
N GLN A 48 -8.54 9.06 5.13
CA GLN A 48 -8.52 10.39 4.51
C GLN A 48 -7.72 10.37 3.20
N MET A 49 -6.56 9.69 3.21
CA MET A 49 -5.74 9.49 2.01
C MET A 49 -6.46 8.65 0.95
N THR A 50 -7.28 7.68 1.37
CA THR A 50 -8.11 6.88 0.46
C THR A 50 -9.08 7.75 -0.33
N VAL A 51 -9.82 8.63 0.35
CA VAL A 51 -10.77 9.53 -0.31
C VAL A 51 -10.05 10.47 -1.26
N PHE A 52 -8.92 11.03 -0.84
CA PHE A 52 -8.09 11.87 -1.71
C PHE A 52 -7.58 11.10 -2.93
N GLY A 53 -6.89 9.98 -2.73
CA GLY A 53 -6.24 9.23 -3.80
C GLY A 53 -7.23 8.66 -4.82
N MET A 54 -8.41 8.22 -4.36
CA MET A 54 -9.45 7.77 -5.29
C MET A 54 -10.07 8.94 -6.06
N GLY A 55 -10.27 10.09 -5.40
CA GLY A 55 -10.72 11.31 -6.07
C GLY A 55 -9.74 11.78 -7.15
N ASP A 56 -8.44 11.70 -6.88
CA ASP A 56 -7.37 12.00 -7.83
C ASP A 56 -7.38 11.00 -9.01
N ALA A 57 -7.53 9.70 -8.75
CA ALA A 57 -7.62 8.69 -9.80
C ALA A 57 -8.81 8.89 -10.74
N LEU A 58 -9.99 9.25 -10.20
CA LEU A 58 -11.14 9.62 -11.02
C LEU A 58 -10.89 10.92 -11.81
N GLY A 59 -10.24 11.89 -11.20
CA GLY A 59 -9.85 13.14 -11.87
C GLY A 59 -8.91 12.88 -13.06
N GLN A 60 -7.93 12.00 -12.88
CA GLN A 60 -6.99 11.60 -13.94
C GLN A 60 -7.66 10.80 -15.07
N LEU A 61 -8.72 10.04 -14.78
CA LEU A 61 -9.50 9.37 -15.80
C LEU A 61 -10.09 10.34 -16.83
N GLY A 62 -10.35 11.59 -16.41
CA GLY A 62 -10.86 12.64 -17.28
C GLY A 62 -12.31 12.46 -17.76
N ILE A 63 -13.02 11.47 -17.22
CA ILE A 63 -14.42 11.15 -17.55
C ILE A 63 -15.27 11.41 -16.31
N ASP A 64 -16.33 12.20 -16.45
CA ASP A 64 -17.27 12.44 -15.38
C ASP A 64 -17.89 11.11 -14.89
N TRP A 65 -17.86 10.87 -13.58
CA TRP A 65 -18.42 9.68 -12.96
C TRP A 65 -19.90 9.45 -13.34
N LYS A 66 -20.69 10.52 -13.47
CA LYS A 66 -22.08 10.41 -13.91
C LYS A 66 -22.24 9.80 -15.31
N LYS A 67 -21.33 10.14 -16.22
CA LYS A 67 -21.35 9.56 -17.56
C LYS A 67 -21.05 8.05 -17.54
N ILE A 68 -20.18 7.63 -16.61
CA ILE A 68 -19.89 6.20 -16.43
C ILE A 68 -21.14 5.51 -15.86
N GLN A 69 -21.77 6.09 -14.84
CA GLN A 69 -23.00 5.55 -14.24
C GLN A 69 -24.17 5.41 -15.24
N GLU A 70 -24.22 6.23 -16.27
CA GLU A 70 -25.24 6.11 -17.35
C GLU A 70 -25.04 4.89 -18.25
N LYS A 71 -23.85 4.25 -18.20
CA LYS A 71 -23.43 3.16 -19.09
C LYS A 71 -23.36 1.79 -18.40
N ILE A 72 -23.43 1.77 -17.09
CA ILE A 72 -23.32 0.56 -16.28
C ILE A 72 -24.43 0.50 -15.24
N ALA A 73 -24.83 -0.72 -14.86
CA ALA A 73 -25.73 -0.90 -13.74
C ALA A 73 -25.01 -0.60 -12.41
N PRO A 74 -25.72 -0.16 -11.37
CA PRO A 74 -25.09 0.19 -10.09
C PRO A 74 -24.33 -0.96 -9.43
N ASP A 75 -24.67 -2.21 -9.72
CA ASP A 75 -24.04 -3.42 -9.22
C ASP A 75 -22.91 -3.96 -10.12
N GLU A 76 -22.71 -3.36 -11.31
CA GLU A 76 -21.57 -3.66 -12.19
C GLU A 76 -20.29 -2.88 -11.82
N VAL A 77 -20.31 -2.15 -10.71
CA VAL A 77 -19.13 -1.50 -10.10
C VAL A 77 -18.59 -2.39 -9.01
N ALA A 78 -17.29 -2.61 -8.97
CA ALA A 78 -16.66 -3.30 -7.84
C ALA A 78 -15.52 -2.46 -7.24
N VAL A 79 -15.31 -2.60 -5.93
CA VAL A 79 -14.22 -1.92 -5.21
C VAL A 79 -13.46 -2.94 -4.38
N PHE A 80 -12.21 -3.17 -4.72
CA PHE A 80 -11.29 -4.03 -3.99
C PHE A 80 -10.14 -3.19 -3.44
N SER A 81 -10.32 -2.71 -2.22
CA SER A 81 -9.38 -1.78 -1.59
C SER A 81 -9.29 -1.99 -0.09
N GLY A 82 -8.09 -1.87 0.43
CA GLY A 82 -7.85 -1.98 1.86
C GLY A 82 -6.42 -1.68 2.24
N ALA A 83 -6.16 -1.73 3.54
CA ALA A 83 -4.83 -1.56 4.12
C ALA A 83 -4.23 -2.92 4.49
N ALA A 84 -2.91 -3.07 4.42
CA ALA A 84 -2.23 -4.29 4.82
C ALA A 84 -2.22 -4.48 6.36
N ILE A 85 -2.21 -3.37 7.11
CA ILE A 85 -2.04 -3.36 8.57
C ILE A 85 -3.30 -2.85 9.27
N GLY A 86 -4.18 -2.14 8.57
CA GLY A 86 -5.33 -1.45 9.15
C GLY A 86 -4.98 -0.04 9.62
N GLN A 87 -5.93 0.58 10.31
CA GLN A 87 -5.83 1.98 10.75
C GLN A 87 -5.32 2.02 12.20
N LEU A 88 -4.03 2.24 12.39
CA LEU A 88 -3.38 2.16 13.72
C LEU A 88 -3.16 3.51 14.39
N ASP A 89 -3.64 4.60 13.81
CA ASP A 89 -3.61 5.90 14.45
C ASP A 89 -4.65 6.04 15.59
N SER A 90 -4.69 7.21 16.21
CA SER A 90 -5.57 7.48 17.36
C SER A 90 -7.08 7.43 17.04
N PHE A 91 -7.46 7.49 15.79
CA PHE A 91 -8.86 7.38 15.36
C PHE A 91 -9.26 5.95 14.97
N GLY A 92 -8.29 5.05 14.79
CA GLY A 92 -8.46 3.63 14.51
C GLY A 92 -8.12 2.75 15.72
N PHE A 93 -7.50 1.62 15.45
CA PHE A 93 -7.11 0.64 16.48
C PHE A 93 -6.12 1.18 17.50
N GLY A 94 -5.24 2.11 17.13
CA GLY A 94 -4.33 2.76 18.09
C GLY A 94 -5.11 3.47 19.20
N GLY A 95 -6.16 4.22 18.84
CA GLY A 95 -7.05 4.82 19.82
C GLY A 95 -7.82 3.81 20.67
N LEU A 96 -8.28 2.70 20.08
CA LEU A 96 -8.94 1.62 20.80
C LEU A 96 -8.04 1.00 21.87
N MET A 97 -6.82 0.63 21.49
CA MET A 97 -5.87 -0.06 22.39
C MET A 97 -5.31 0.86 23.47
N GLN A 98 -5.03 2.12 23.13
CA GLN A 98 -4.36 3.05 24.04
C GLN A 98 -5.31 3.83 24.96
N SER A 99 -6.63 3.88 24.67
CA SER A 99 -7.57 4.71 25.43
C SER A 99 -7.51 4.45 26.93
N ARG A 100 -7.52 3.20 27.33
CA ARG A 100 -7.51 2.83 28.76
C ARG A 100 -6.19 3.18 29.43
N LEU A 101 -5.07 3.00 28.75
CA LEU A 101 -3.75 3.39 29.25
C LEU A 101 -3.65 4.90 29.47
N LYS A 102 -4.35 5.69 28.65
CA LYS A 102 -4.45 7.15 28.75
C LYS A 102 -5.57 7.63 29.68
N GLY A 103 -6.18 6.75 30.46
CA GLY A 103 -7.26 7.10 31.38
C GLY A 103 -8.56 7.56 30.70
N SER A 104 -8.75 7.28 29.41
CA SER A 104 -9.90 7.67 28.63
C SER A 104 -10.79 6.46 28.25
N ARG A 105 -11.94 6.74 27.64
CA ARG A 105 -12.82 5.70 27.09
C ARG A 105 -12.56 5.58 25.58
N ALA A 106 -12.55 4.35 25.09
CA ALA A 106 -12.54 4.11 23.64
C ALA A 106 -13.82 4.68 23.00
N SER A 107 -13.68 5.23 21.81
CA SER A 107 -14.81 5.60 20.96
C SER A 107 -15.33 4.35 20.24
N SER A 108 -16.65 4.25 20.05
CA SER A 108 -17.26 3.20 19.21
C SER A 108 -16.75 3.22 17.78
N LYS A 109 -16.30 4.38 17.30
CA LYS A 109 -15.71 4.54 15.96
C LYS A 109 -14.35 3.87 15.82
N ASN A 110 -13.53 3.82 16.90
CA ASN A 110 -12.19 3.27 16.85
C ASN A 110 -12.14 1.83 16.33
N LEU A 111 -13.10 0.99 16.75
CA LEU A 111 -13.15 -0.39 16.27
C LEU A 111 -13.52 -0.45 14.79
N ALA A 112 -14.65 0.15 14.41
CA ALA A 112 -15.13 0.10 13.03
C ALA A 112 -14.14 0.75 12.05
N LEU A 113 -13.65 1.94 12.35
CA LEU A 113 -12.70 2.66 11.47
C LEU A 113 -11.29 2.06 11.49
N GLY A 114 -10.98 1.15 12.40
CA GLY A 114 -9.72 0.44 12.46
C GLY A 114 -9.58 -0.69 11.44
N LEU A 115 -10.69 -1.19 10.91
CA LEU A 115 -10.72 -2.37 10.05
C LEU A 115 -10.01 -2.12 8.71
N VAL A 116 -9.37 -3.17 8.20
CA VAL A 116 -8.54 -3.10 6.97
C VAL A 116 -9.35 -2.83 5.71
N GLU A 117 -10.60 -3.27 5.66
CA GLU A 117 -11.52 -3.14 4.52
C GLU A 117 -12.20 -1.78 4.44
N MET A 118 -12.13 -0.94 5.46
CA MET A 118 -12.81 0.36 5.50
C MET A 118 -12.44 1.29 4.34
N SER A 119 -11.29 1.08 3.71
CA SER A 119 -10.90 1.79 2.50
C SER A 119 -11.92 1.61 1.37
N ALA A 120 -12.39 0.38 1.12
CA ALA A 120 -13.39 0.10 0.09
C ALA A 120 -14.76 0.72 0.41
N ASP A 121 -15.18 0.64 1.68
CA ASP A 121 -16.43 1.27 2.15
C ASP A 121 -16.39 2.79 2.02
N PHE A 122 -15.25 3.42 2.33
CA PHE A 122 -15.07 4.86 2.19
C PHE A 122 -15.13 5.33 0.74
N ILE A 123 -14.59 4.57 -0.21
CA ILE A 123 -14.69 4.86 -1.64
C ILE A 123 -16.15 4.86 -2.06
N ASN A 124 -16.92 3.85 -1.67
CA ASN A 124 -18.35 3.80 -1.98
C ASN A 124 -19.12 4.92 -1.29
N ALA A 125 -18.88 5.15 0.00
CA ALA A 125 -19.67 6.11 0.78
C ALA A 125 -19.41 7.58 0.39
N TYR A 126 -18.19 7.94 0.05
CA TYR A 126 -17.79 9.35 -0.14
C TYR A 126 -17.57 9.73 -1.61
N ILE A 127 -17.41 8.75 -2.52
CA ILE A 127 -17.02 9.03 -3.90
C ILE A 127 -17.99 8.42 -4.91
N LEU A 128 -18.15 7.09 -4.91
CA LEU A 128 -18.86 6.40 -5.99
C LEU A 128 -20.37 6.29 -5.75
N GLY A 129 -20.81 6.09 -4.53
CA GLY A 129 -22.21 5.79 -4.24
C GLY A 129 -22.69 4.50 -4.87
N SER A 130 -21.79 3.55 -5.18
CA SER A 130 -22.14 2.28 -5.83
C SER A 130 -22.69 1.27 -4.84
N VAL A 131 -23.44 0.30 -5.35
CA VAL A 131 -24.01 -0.83 -4.57
C VAL A 131 -23.44 -2.17 -5.02
N GLY A 132 -22.36 -2.13 -5.80
CA GLY A 132 -21.74 -3.31 -6.33
C GLY A 132 -20.82 -4.03 -5.32
N ARG A 133 -20.11 -5.00 -5.82
CA ARG A 133 -19.26 -5.87 -5.01
C ARG A 133 -18.14 -5.08 -4.33
N THR A 134 -18.05 -5.20 -3.02
CA THR A 134 -17.02 -4.56 -2.19
C THR A 134 -16.27 -5.64 -1.44
N GLY A 135 -14.96 -5.56 -1.36
CA GLY A 135 -14.17 -6.55 -0.65
C GLY A 135 -12.69 -6.19 -0.56
N HIS A 136 -11.98 -7.06 0.15
CA HIS A 136 -10.56 -6.88 0.39
C HIS A 136 -9.92 -8.22 0.80
N VAL A 137 -8.71 -8.46 0.31
CA VAL A 137 -7.85 -9.58 0.73
C VAL A 137 -6.55 -9.01 1.27
N VAL A 138 -6.17 -9.42 2.47
CA VAL A 138 -4.90 -9.05 3.09
C VAL A 138 -3.82 -10.06 2.74
N GLY A 139 -2.69 -9.57 2.28
CA GLY A 139 -1.50 -10.36 1.96
C GLY A 139 -0.22 -9.60 2.31
N ALA A 140 -0.24 -8.82 3.41
CA ALA A 140 0.86 -7.92 3.78
C ALA A 140 1.29 -7.05 2.57
N CYS A 141 2.57 -7.08 2.18
CA CYS A 141 3.07 -6.32 1.03
C CYS A 141 2.44 -6.73 -0.31
N ALA A 142 1.85 -7.93 -0.42
CA ALA A 142 1.16 -8.40 -1.61
C ALA A 142 -0.34 -8.03 -1.66
N THR A 143 -0.86 -7.33 -0.66
CA THR A 143 -2.27 -6.95 -0.55
C THR A 143 -2.82 -6.34 -1.84
N PHE A 144 -2.09 -5.41 -2.45
CA PHE A 144 -2.51 -4.81 -3.71
C PHE A 144 -2.67 -5.83 -4.84
N LEU A 145 -1.74 -6.80 -4.96
CA LEU A 145 -1.79 -7.81 -6.02
C LEU A 145 -2.94 -8.80 -5.84
N TYR A 146 -3.28 -9.16 -4.60
CA TYR A 146 -4.47 -9.98 -4.33
C TYR A 146 -5.76 -9.25 -4.74
N ASN A 147 -5.86 -7.96 -4.39
CA ASN A 147 -7.02 -7.16 -4.77
C ASN A 147 -7.06 -6.92 -6.29
N LEU A 148 -5.91 -6.78 -6.94
CA LEU A 148 -5.82 -6.71 -8.40
C LEU A 148 -6.28 -8.01 -9.07
N GLN A 149 -5.96 -9.16 -8.50
CA GLN A 149 -6.45 -10.45 -8.98
C GLN A 149 -7.98 -10.53 -8.89
N MET A 150 -8.57 -10.13 -7.75
CA MET A 150 -10.02 -10.06 -7.60
C MET A 150 -10.67 -9.13 -8.63
N GLY A 151 -10.05 -7.98 -8.86
CA GLY A 151 -10.53 -7.00 -9.85
C GLY A 151 -10.50 -7.54 -11.28
N LYS A 152 -9.40 -8.18 -11.66
CA LYS A 152 -9.28 -8.85 -12.95
C LYS A 152 -10.34 -9.95 -13.14
N GLU A 153 -10.50 -10.82 -12.15
CA GLU A 153 -11.49 -11.89 -12.17
C GLU A 153 -12.94 -11.36 -12.26
N ALA A 154 -13.24 -10.23 -11.62
CA ALA A 154 -14.54 -9.60 -11.69
C ALA A 154 -14.87 -9.08 -13.11
N ILE A 155 -13.90 -8.48 -13.80
CA ILE A 155 -14.03 -8.06 -15.20
C ILE A 155 -14.18 -9.29 -16.12
N GLU A 156 -13.30 -10.28 -15.98
CA GLU A 156 -13.28 -11.46 -16.86
C GLU A 156 -14.53 -12.33 -16.72
N SER A 157 -15.11 -12.43 -15.53
CA SER A 157 -16.37 -13.13 -15.30
C SER A 157 -17.61 -12.34 -15.72
N GLY A 158 -17.44 -11.08 -16.09
CA GLY A 158 -18.56 -10.18 -16.40
C GLY A 158 -19.38 -9.77 -15.17
N SER A 159 -18.88 -10.02 -13.97
CA SER A 159 -19.58 -9.63 -12.72
C SER A 159 -19.41 -8.16 -12.40
N ALA A 160 -18.47 -7.47 -13.01
CA ALA A 160 -18.31 -6.03 -12.96
C ALA A 160 -17.75 -5.52 -14.30
N ARG A 161 -18.11 -4.29 -14.66
CA ARG A 161 -17.61 -3.59 -15.85
C ARG A 161 -16.64 -2.47 -15.49
N PHE A 162 -16.75 -1.96 -14.27
CA PHE A 162 -15.88 -0.93 -13.71
C PHE A 162 -15.38 -1.39 -12.34
N VAL A 163 -14.07 -1.44 -12.16
CA VAL A 163 -13.47 -1.94 -10.92
C VAL A 163 -12.39 -0.98 -10.43
N VAL A 164 -12.49 -0.62 -9.17
CA VAL A 164 -11.44 0.12 -8.46
C VAL A 164 -10.58 -0.85 -7.66
N VAL A 165 -9.27 -0.76 -7.84
CA VAL A 165 -8.29 -1.52 -7.06
C VAL A 165 -7.26 -0.57 -6.48
N GLY A 166 -6.97 -0.71 -5.20
CA GLY A 166 -5.97 0.14 -4.59
C GLY A 166 -5.89 0.01 -3.08
N GLY A 167 -5.28 1.00 -2.48
CA GLY A 167 -5.18 1.09 -1.03
C GLY A 167 -4.40 2.30 -0.58
N SER A 168 -4.50 2.56 0.71
CA SER A 168 -3.78 3.64 1.37
C SER A 168 -3.16 3.13 2.66
N GLU A 169 -1.92 3.48 2.88
CA GLU A 169 -1.17 3.13 4.08
C GLU A 169 -0.64 4.40 4.76
N ALA A 170 -0.86 4.49 6.05
CA ALA A 170 -0.28 5.53 6.91
C ALA A 170 0.40 4.87 8.13
N PRO A 171 1.51 4.13 7.89
CA PRO A 171 2.12 3.26 8.88
C PRO A 171 3.03 3.99 9.88
N ILE A 172 3.05 5.31 9.87
CA ILE A 172 3.94 6.10 10.72
C ILE A 172 3.28 6.30 12.09
N THR A 173 3.21 5.21 12.83
CA THR A 173 2.77 5.16 14.22
C THR A 173 3.86 4.48 15.07
N PRO A 174 3.99 4.79 16.35
CA PRO A 174 5.03 4.21 17.20
C PRO A 174 5.06 2.69 17.17
N GLU A 175 3.92 2.05 17.25
CA GLU A 175 3.79 0.59 17.30
C GLU A 175 4.27 -0.08 16.01
N ILE A 176 3.98 0.51 14.85
CA ILE A 176 4.40 -0.04 13.56
C ILE A 176 5.90 0.19 13.32
N VAL A 177 6.37 1.39 13.64
CA VAL A 177 7.81 1.70 13.49
C VAL A 177 8.62 0.81 14.41
N ASP A 178 8.22 0.63 15.68
CA ASP A 178 8.86 -0.26 16.62
C ASP A 178 8.84 -1.72 16.14
N GLY A 179 7.70 -2.21 15.68
CA GLY A 179 7.57 -3.56 15.14
C GLY A 179 8.53 -3.84 13.98
N PHE A 180 8.62 -2.94 13.01
CA PHE A 180 9.57 -3.06 11.91
C PHE A 180 11.02 -2.86 12.33
N TYR A 181 11.29 -2.03 13.34
CA TYR A 181 12.62 -1.86 13.92
C TYR A 181 13.08 -3.13 14.62
N ALA A 182 12.23 -3.74 15.44
CA ALA A 182 12.48 -5.02 16.11
C ALA A 182 12.78 -6.15 15.12
N MET A 183 12.16 -6.14 13.93
CA MET A 183 12.46 -7.07 12.84
C MET A 183 13.81 -6.78 12.13
N SER A 184 14.53 -5.72 12.54
CA SER A 184 15.74 -5.24 11.83
C SER A 184 15.50 -4.87 10.37
N ALA A 185 14.26 -4.52 10.01
CA ALA A 185 13.86 -4.21 8.65
C ALA A 185 14.07 -2.73 8.29
N LEU A 186 14.10 -1.83 9.28
CA LEU A 186 14.28 -0.40 9.03
C LEU A 186 15.74 -0.01 8.83
N SER A 187 15.94 1.05 8.07
CA SER A 187 17.22 1.71 7.91
C SER A 187 17.59 2.38 9.23
N ASP A 188 18.42 1.69 10.00
CA ASP A 188 18.97 2.16 11.26
C ASP A 188 20.08 3.18 11.01
N ASP A 189 20.03 4.31 11.73
CA ASP A 189 20.95 5.45 11.53
C ASP A 189 22.40 5.05 11.69
N LYS A 190 22.71 4.24 12.72
CA LYS A 190 24.08 3.79 12.98
C LYS A 190 24.60 2.92 11.86
N ARG A 191 23.81 1.91 11.45
CA ARG A 191 24.19 1.03 10.33
C ARG A 191 24.28 1.80 9.01
N MET A 192 23.43 2.81 8.82
CA MET A 192 23.49 3.66 7.63
C MET A 192 24.76 4.51 7.62
N MET A 193 25.13 5.11 8.74
CA MET A 193 26.40 5.85 8.88
C MET A 193 27.62 4.95 8.65
N GLU A 194 27.63 3.75 9.22
CA GLU A 194 28.72 2.78 9.02
C GLU A 194 28.89 2.39 7.54
N MET A 195 27.79 2.14 6.85
CA MET A 195 27.80 1.82 5.41
C MET A 195 28.29 2.99 4.57
N GLN A 196 27.81 4.19 4.84
CA GLN A 196 28.16 5.40 4.07
C GLN A 196 29.60 5.85 4.34
N ALA A 197 30.11 5.68 5.57
CA ALA A 197 31.50 5.91 5.90
C ALA A 197 32.46 5.00 5.09
N GLN A 198 32.08 3.74 4.86
CA GLN A 198 32.84 2.82 3.99
C GLN A 198 32.83 3.28 2.52
N GLN A 199 31.87 4.09 2.13
CA GLN A 199 31.75 4.67 0.79
C GLN A 199 32.40 6.06 0.69
N ASN A 200 33.11 6.51 1.72
CA ASN A 200 33.74 7.83 1.84
C ASN A 200 32.77 9.01 1.67
N GLU A 201 31.51 8.84 2.09
CA GLU A 201 30.53 9.94 2.12
C GLU A 201 30.82 10.91 3.27
N ASN A 202 30.53 12.20 3.07
CA ASN A 202 30.59 13.17 4.14
C ASN A 202 29.34 13.01 5.04
N LEU A 203 29.55 12.75 6.32
CA LEU A 203 28.51 12.47 7.31
C LEU A 203 28.45 13.52 8.41
N SER A 204 28.93 14.75 8.16
CA SER A 204 28.90 15.83 9.16
C SER A 204 27.50 16.13 9.70
N ASP A 205 26.48 15.94 8.87
CA ASP A 205 25.07 16.23 9.16
C ASP A 205 24.26 14.96 9.52
N GLY A 206 24.93 13.83 9.73
CA GLY A 206 24.32 12.54 10.02
C GLY A 206 24.14 11.66 8.79
N PRO A 207 23.38 10.55 8.92
CA PRO A 207 23.17 9.62 7.80
C PRO A 207 22.28 10.21 6.72
N HIS A 208 22.63 9.98 5.46
CA HIS A 208 21.86 10.36 4.29
C HIS A 208 20.71 9.35 4.04
N GLN A 209 19.65 9.42 4.82
CA GLN A 209 18.53 8.47 4.79
C GLN A 209 17.75 8.51 3.47
N GLU A 210 17.80 9.58 2.70
CA GLU A 210 17.24 9.67 1.35
C GLU A 210 17.90 8.69 0.36
N LYS A 211 19.07 8.16 0.72
CA LYS A 211 19.81 7.14 -0.04
C LYS A 211 19.61 5.71 0.48
N ALA A 212 18.73 5.49 1.48
CA ALA A 212 18.56 4.19 2.12
C ALA A 212 17.97 3.13 1.18
N CYS A 213 17.00 3.53 0.34
CA CYS A 213 16.33 2.60 -0.60
C CYS A 213 17.25 2.22 -1.76
N ARG A 214 18.02 1.15 -1.58
CA ARG A 214 18.97 0.59 -2.58
C ARG A 214 18.68 -0.90 -2.80
N PRO A 215 17.60 -1.28 -3.50
CA PRO A 215 17.12 -2.67 -3.57
C PRO A 215 18.17 -3.68 -3.96
N PHE A 216 18.98 -3.41 -4.97
CA PHE A 216 19.99 -4.33 -5.50
C PHE A 216 21.45 -3.92 -5.14
N GLY A 217 21.60 -2.91 -4.30
CA GLY A 217 22.90 -2.41 -3.86
C GLY A 217 23.20 -2.76 -2.41
N GLN A 218 24.24 -2.13 -1.87
CA GLN A 218 24.47 -2.14 -0.43
C GLN A 218 23.36 -1.37 0.26
N ASN A 219 22.70 -2.00 1.23
CA ASN A 219 21.61 -1.44 1.98
C ASN A 219 21.64 -1.94 3.44
N VAL A 220 20.95 -1.25 4.31
CA VAL A 220 20.88 -1.57 5.74
C VAL A 220 19.43 -1.73 6.23
N GLY A 221 18.46 -1.41 5.40
CA GLY A 221 17.05 -1.49 5.71
C GLY A 221 16.21 -0.61 4.81
N MET A 222 14.90 -0.62 5.04
CA MET A 222 13.92 0.20 4.32
C MET A 222 13.54 1.45 5.12
N VAL A 223 12.93 2.41 4.46
CA VAL A 223 12.27 3.58 5.04
C VAL A 223 10.77 3.41 4.87
N LEU A 224 10.01 3.39 5.97
CA LEU A 224 8.55 3.34 5.91
C LEU A 224 7.99 4.59 5.25
N GLY A 225 6.89 4.43 4.51
CA GLY A 225 6.27 5.54 3.80
C GLY A 225 4.75 5.52 3.83
N GLU A 226 4.17 6.71 3.86
CA GLU A 226 2.75 6.92 3.63
C GLU A 226 2.48 6.98 2.13
N SER A 227 1.43 6.29 1.68
CA SER A 227 1.05 6.27 0.26
C SER A 227 -0.43 5.98 0.08
N SER A 228 -0.98 6.50 -1.01
CA SER A 228 -2.32 6.18 -1.49
C SER A 228 -2.27 6.00 -2.99
N GLN A 229 -2.66 4.83 -3.50
CA GLN A 229 -2.55 4.50 -4.91
C GLN A 229 -3.76 3.68 -5.36
N PHE A 230 -4.35 4.10 -6.48
CA PHE A 230 -5.52 3.44 -7.07
C PHE A 230 -5.33 3.26 -8.56
N ILE A 231 -5.86 2.16 -9.06
CA ILE A 231 -6.07 1.93 -10.50
C ILE A 231 -7.55 1.66 -10.77
N ILE A 232 -7.98 2.04 -11.96
CA ILE A 232 -9.32 1.78 -12.45
C ILE A 232 -9.21 0.78 -13.59
N LEU A 233 -9.93 -0.34 -13.46
CA LEU A 233 -10.06 -1.35 -14.50
C LEU A 233 -11.44 -1.22 -15.13
N MET A 234 -11.50 -1.41 -16.43
CA MET A 234 -12.76 -1.47 -17.20
C MET A 234 -12.74 -2.66 -18.16
N ASP A 235 -13.90 -3.19 -18.50
CA ASP A 235 -13.98 -4.05 -19.66
C ASP A 235 -13.72 -3.26 -20.96
N ASP A 236 -13.26 -3.95 -21.98
CA ASP A 236 -12.86 -3.34 -23.26
C ASP A 236 -13.98 -2.53 -23.89
N SER A 237 -15.22 -3.03 -23.84
CA SER A 237 -16.36 -2.39 -24.46
C SER A 237 -16.71 -1.08 -23.75
N LEU A 238 -16.68 -1.04 -22.43
CA LEU A 238 -16.93 0.17 -21.66
C LEU A 238 -15.83 1.21 -21.90
N ALA A 239 -14.56 0.79 -21.90
CA ALA A 239 -13.44 1.68 -22.16
C ALA A 239 -13.53 2.35 -23.53
N ILE A 240 -13.89 1.58 -24.57
CA ILE A 240 -14.10 2.08 -25.94
C ILE A 240 -15.32 3.02 -26.01
N GLU A 241 -16.44 2.63 -25.41
CA GLU A 241 -17.68 3.41 -25.40
C GLU A 241 -17.50 4.78 -24.73
N LEU A 242 -16.71 4.83 -23.67
CA LEU A 242 -16.38 6.06 -22.95
C LEU A 242 -15.27 6.88 -23.61
N GLY A 243 -14.54 6.31 -24.57
CA GLY A 243 -13.35 6.92 -25.14
C GLY A 243 -12.23 7.10 -24.09
N ALA A 244 -12.12 6.15 -23.17
CA ALA A 244 -11.15 6.22 -22.09
C ALA A 244 -9.71 6.13 -22.61
N GLU A 245 -8.80 6.88 -21.99
CA GLU A 245 -7.37 6.69 -22.20
C GLU A 245 -6.91 5.41 -21.51
N VAL A 246 -6.40 4.45 -22.28
CA VAL A 246 -5.98 3.14 -21.79
C VAL A 246 -4.46 3.13 -21.61
N TYR A 247 -4.00 3.06 -20.36
CA TYR A 247 -2.57 2.99 -20.03
C TYR A 247 -1.98 1.59 -20.21
N GLY A 248 -2.80 0.55 -20.16
CA GLY A 248 -2.34 -0.82 -20.33
C GLY A 248 -3.43 -1.85 -20.06
N CYS A 249 -3.05 -3.11 -20.15
CA CYS A 249 -3.92 -4.26 -19.88
C CYS A 249 -3.30 -5.13 -18.78
N VAL A 250 -4.10 -5.57 -17.83
CA VAL A 250 -3.69 -6.54 -16.80
C VAL A 250 -3.82 -7.95 -17.38
N SER A 251 -2.77 -8.42 -18.04
CA SER A 251 -2.76 -9.72 -18.73
C SER A 251 -2.84 -10.91 -17.78
N ALA A 252 -2.09 -10.86 -16.68
CA ALA A 252 -2.05 -11.95 -15.71
C ALA A 252 -1.79 -11.44 -14.30
N VAL A 253 -2.43 -12.06 -13.33
CA VAL A 253 -2.09 -11.96 -11.90
C VAL A 253 -2.17 -13.36 -11.32
N SER A 254 -1.18 -13.74 -10.53
CA SER A 254 -1.15 -15.03 -9.85
C SER A 254 -0.62 -14.88 -8.44
N SER A 255 -1.14 -15.70 -7.53
CA SER A 255 -0.68 -15.78 -6.15
C SER A 255 -0.60 -17.22 -5.71
N HIS A 256 0.49 -17.61 -5.05
CA HIS A 256 0.71 -18.97 -4.57
C HIS A 256 1.36 -18.92 -3.19
N SER A 257 1.03 -19.91 -2.37
CA SER A 257 1.69 -20.12 -1.09
C SER A 257 3.12 -20.63 -1.28
N ASP A 258 4.01 -20.25 -0.39
CA ASP A 258 5.39 -20.75 -0.35
C ASP A 258 5.53 -22.20 0.19
N GLY A 259 4.42 -22.82 0.59
CA GLY A 259 4.43 -24.17 1.15
C GLY A 259 4.91 -24.20 2.61
N PHE A 260 5.64 -25.25 2.97
CA PHE A 260 6.18 -25.38 4.33
C PHE A 260 7.32 -24.40 4.56
N LYS A 261 7.07 -23.41 5.40
CA LYS A 261 8.12 -22.51 5.92
C LYS A 261 7.81 -22.13 7.36
N SER A 262 8.84 -21.93 8.15
CA SER A 262 8.72 -21.37 9.49
C SER A 262 8.82 -19.86 9.43
N SER A 263 7.72 -19.14 9.71
CA SER A 263 7.75 -17.67 9.79
C SER A 263 8.00 -16.94 8.45
N ILE A 264 8.31 -15.66 8.50
CA ILE A 264 8.38 -14.71 7.38
C ILE A 264 9.67 -14.88 6.54
N SER A 265 10.52 -15.80 6.84
CA SER A 265 11.86 -15.87 6.27
C SER A 265 11.96 -16.74 5.01
N GLY A 266 12.65 -16.23 4.03
CA GLY A 266 13.12 -16.92 2.84
C GLY A 266 12.08 -17.12 1.74
N PRO A 267 12.54 -17.16 0.49
CA PRO A 267 11.68 -17.46 -0.64
C PRO A 267 11.29 -18.93 -0.61
N GLY A 268 10.00 -19.20 -0.84
CA GLY A 268 9.49 -20.53 -1.08
C GLY A 268 9.28 -20.81 -2.57
N VAL A 269 8.80 -21.99 -2.88
CA VAL A 269 8.47 -22.43 -4.26
C VAL A 269 7.38 -21.54 -4.88
N GLY A 270 6.54 -20.92 -4.04
CA GLY A 270 5.43 -20.07 -4.49
C GLY A 270 5.85 -18.92 -5.40
N ASN A 271 6.96 -18.25 -5.12
CA ASN A 271 7.47 -17.17 -5.96
C ASN A 271 7.79 -17.64 -7.38
N TYR A 272 8.45 -18.79 -7.53
CA TYR A 272 8.80 -19.35 -8.84
C TYR A 272 7.55 -19.77 -9.63
N ILE A 273 6.59 -20.41 -8.97
CA ILE A 273 5.32 -20.82 -9.59
C ILE A 273 4.51 -19.58 -10.02
N THR A 274 4.42 -18.58 -9.16
CA THR A 274 3.72 -17.33 -9.44
C THR A 274 4.29 -16.64 -10.68
N MET A 275 5.62 -16.46 -10.71
CA MET A 275 6.29 -15.83 -11.85
C MET A 275 6.13 -16.67 -13.12
N ALA A 276 6.35 -17.99 -13.04
CA ALA A 276 6.23 -18.86 -14.20
C ALA A 276 4.82 -18.85 -14.83
N LYS A 277 3.78 -18.85 -14.00
CA LYS A 277 2.39 -18.77 -14.48
C LYS A 277 2.06 -17.42 -15.10
N CYS A 278 2.46 -16.31 -14.47
CA CYS A 278 2.26 -14.97 -15.04
C CYS A 278 3.00 -14.81 -16.37
N VAL A 279 4.24 -15.29 -16.47
CA VAL A 279 5.05 -15.26 -17.71
C VAL A 279 4.38 -16.11 -18.80
N ALA A 280 3.94 -17.33 -18.47
CA ALA A 280 3.27 -18.20 -19.43
C ALA A 280 1.95 -17.61 -19.97
N GLU A 281 1.20 -16.92 -19.11
CA GLU A 281 -0.04 -16.25 -19.55
C GLU A 281 0.25 -15.03 -20.42
N ALA A 282 1.19 -14.19 -20.02
CA ALA A 282 1.65 -13.04 -20.81
C ALA A 282 2.20 -13.48 -22.18
N GLU A 283 2.91 -14.62 -22.25
CA GLU A 283 3.45 -15.17 -23.49
C GLU A 283 2.35 -15.50 -24.51
N LYS A 284 1.22 -16.02 -24.05
CA LYS A 284 0.05 -16.30 -24.93
C LYS A 284 -0.46 -15.03 -25.61
N THR A 285 -0.43 -13.90 -24.90
CA THR A 285 -0.94 -12.61 -25.40
C THR A 285 0.04 -11.89 -26.31
N ILE A 286 1.33 -11.81 -25.90
CA ILE A 286 2.32 -10.98 -26.59
C ILE A 286 3.36 -11.78 -27.41
N GLY A 287 3.44 -13.07 -27.22
CA GLY A 287 4.36 -14.01 -27.87
C GLY A 287 5.78 -13.99 -27.29
N SER A 288 6.48 -15.12 -27.38
CA SER A 288 7.82 -15.34 -26.81
C SER A 288 8.85 -14.28 -27.17
N LYS A 289 8.85 -13.82 -28.42
CA LYS A 289 9.84 -12.84 -28.89
C LYS A 289 9.68 -11.49 -28.17
N LYS A 290 8.45 -10.97 -28.08
CA LYS A 290 8.18 -9.69 -27.39
C LYS A 290 8.42 -9.83 -25.91
N LEU A 291 8.01 -10.95 -25.31
CA LEU A 291 8.24 -11.23 -23.90
C LEU A 291 9.74 -11.14 -23.54
N ARG A 292 10.62 -11.70 -24.34
CA ARG A 292 12.07 -11.67 -24.08
C ARG A 292 12.76 -10.34 -24.36
N THR A 293 12.22 -9.54 -25.27
CA THR A 293 12.92 -8.35 -25.78
C THR A 293 12.29 -7.02 -25.39
N ARG A 294 11.07 -7.03 -24.84
CA ARG A 294 10.29 -5.83 -24.55
C ARG A 294 9.65 -5.83 -23.15
N THR A 295 10.18 -6.62 -22.24
CA THR A 295 9.73 -6.66 -20.86
C THR A 295 10.82 -6.24 -19.89
N PHE A 296 10.40 -5.78 -18.75
CA PHE A 296 11.27 -5.57 -17.59
C PHE A 296 10.56 -6.13 -16.35
N VAL A 297 11.32 -6.42 -15.32
CA VAL A 297 10.82 -6.86 -14.03
C VAL A 297 10.82 -5.67 -13.09
N HIS A 298 9.66 -5.35 -12.54
CA HIS A 298 9.54 -4.43 -11.42
C HIS A 298 9.48 -5.26 -10.15
N ALA A 299 10.61 -5.37 -9.47
CA ALA A 299 10.74 -6.19 -8.27
C ALA A 299 10.09 -5.53 -7.04
N HIS A 300 9.95 -6.28 -5.94
CA HIS A 300 9.44 -5.76 -4.68
C HIS A 300 10.30 -4.61 -4.13
N GLY A 301 11.63 -4.73 -4.21
CA GLY A 301 12.54 -3.62 -4.03
C GLY A 301 12.57 -3.03 -2.62
N THR A 302 12.47 -3.84 -1.57
CA THR A 302 12.40 -3.33 -0.18
C THR A 302 13.65 -2.59 0.29
N GLY A 303 14.82 -2.87 -0.33
CA GLY A 303 16.09 -2.33 0.16
C GLY A 303 16.56 -2.94 1.49
N THR A 304 15.97 -4.07 1.90
CA THR A 304 16.42 -4.79 3.09
C THR A 304 17.51 -5.80 2.78
N PRO A 305 18.47 -6.05 3.71
CA PRO A 305 19.50 -7.06 3.50
C PRO A 305 18.94 -8.46 3.19
N ALA A 306 17.80 -8.82 3.76
CA ALA A 306 17.13 -10.11 3.54
C ALA A 306 16.67 -10.29 2.08
N ASN A 307 16.12 -9.26 1.45
CA ASN A 307 15.63 -9.33 0.07
C ASN A 307 16.72 -9.23 -1.01
N ARG A 308 17.90 -8.79 -0.66
CA ARG A 308 19.02 -8.60 -1.60
C ARG A 308 19.36 -9.85 -2.41
N THR A 309 19.11 -11.04 -1.85
CA THR A 309 19.40 -12.34 -2.46
C THR A 309 18.14 -13.07 -2.95
N THR A 310 16.95 -12.56 -2.69
CA THR A 310 15.68 -13.22 -2.99
C THR A 310 14.96 -12.59 -4.20
N GLU A 311 15.36 -11.42 -4.60
CA GLU A 311 14.94 -10.71 -5.80
C GLU A 311 16.02 -10.84 -6.88
#